data_06435007ca72f0d402f52c0f3ed10e6e
#
_entry.id   06435007ca72f0d402f52c0f3ed10e6e
#
_cell.length_a   1.000
_cell.length_b   1.000
_cell.length_c   1.000
_cell.angle_alpha   90.00
_cell.angle_beta   90.00
_cell.angle_gamma   90.00
#
_symmetry.space_group_name_H-M   'P 1'
#
loop_
_entity.id
_entity.type
_entity.pdbx_description
1 polymer ?
#
loop_
_entity_poly.entity_id
_entity_poly.type
_entity_poly.pdbx_seq_one_letter_code
_entity_poly.pdbx_strand_id
1 'polypeptide(L)'
;MMTFTRKIFAMMLMLVVSTTAFAEVKTWSHVWDTSKANGGEGFYHISNNADTVQTTMLKKLEWTYRGNTSVTAYMASTGQYFGSAKSPVTHATLSTSKLLGKILSVKIEAKVKDAAQDVKIGVSVNGVKYGDACAPTTTRAQYAFTPAGDAQEGEICITMDQTSETKGIIYFFSMTIEYDGIGIVKPEPKDPELAYSKQEVTVESGDNAPANYLTNPYKVSPITYSCSDLTLAAVNKSGEVFTTGKKTGTATITATFAGNDDYKAATATYILNVIPKPVIPAPEVSVKGGTFT
;
A
#
# COMPACT_ATOMS: atom_id res chain seq x y z
N MET A 1 -78.65 -9.18 -7.11
CA MET A 1 -78.10 -8.82 -5.84
C MET A 1 -76.58 -8.96 -5.95
N MET A 2 -75.87 -7.87 -6.30
CA MET A 2 -74.46 -7.86 -6.64
C MET A 2 -73.68 -7.23 -5.46
N THR A 3 -72.85 -8.00 -4.80
CA THR A 3 -72.03 -7.57 -3.73
C THR A 3 -70.70 -7.01 -4.28
N PHE A 4 -70.50 -5.69 -4.13
CA PHE A 4 -69.23 -4.98 -4.50
C PHE A 4 -68.23 -5.15 -3.38
N THR A 5 -67.19 -5.91 -3.64
CA THR A 5 -66.04 -6.02 -2.73
C THR A 5 -65.07 -4.87 -3.01
N ARG A 6 -65.00 -3.89 -2.10
CA ARG A 6 -64.00 -2.80 -2.12
C ARG A 6 -62.63 -3.36 -1.76
N LYS A 7 -61.70 -3.41 -2.73
CA LYS A 7 -60.30 -3.58 -2.48
C LYS A 7 -59.69 -2.23 -2.04
N ILE A 8 -59.34 -2.12 -0.76
CA ILE A 8 -58.55 -1.00 -0.23
C ILE A 8 -57.13 -1.23 -0.67
N PHE A 9 -56.66 -0.40 -1.61
CA PHE A 9 -55.24 -0.32 -1.98
C PHE A 9 -54.54 0.57 -0.92
N ALA A 10 -53.84 -0.06 0.05
CA ALA A 10 -52.98 0.64 0.96
C ALA A 10 -51.74 1.08 0.20
N MET A 11 -51.68 2.34 -0.19
CA MET A 11 -50.51 2.98 -0.78
C MET A 11 -49.54 3.27 0.39
N MET A 12 -48.56 2.37 0.55
CA MET A 12 -47.46 2.55 1.52
C MET A 12 -46.54 3.64 0.97
N LEU A 13 -46.70 4.85 1.48
CA LEU A 13 -45.82 5.97 1.21
C LEU A 13 -44.48 5.66 1.88
N MET A 14 -43.54 5.14 1.08
CA MET A 14 -42.14 4.98 1.52
C MET A 14 -41.52 6.36 1.64
N LEU A 15 -41.50 6.89 2.87
CA LEU A 15 -40.71 8.09 3.20
C LEU A 15 -39.22 7.73 3.08
N VAL A 16 -38.65 8.02 1.92
CA VAL A 16 -37.19 7.97 1.77
C VAL A 16 -36.62 9.14 2.58
N VAL A 17 -36.32 8.88 3.83
CA VAL A 17 -35.47 9.77 4.62
C VAL A 17 -34.08 9.66 4.01
N SER A 18 -33.75 10.58 3.12
CA SER A 18 -32.36 10.78 2.72
C SER A 18 -31.61 11.29 3.96
N THR A 19 -31.02 10.38 4.72
CA THR A 19 -30.00 10.77 5.68
C THR A 19 -28.84 11.30 4.83
N THR A 20 -28.74 12.61 4.69
CA THR A 20 -27.49 13.24 4.29
C THR A 20 -26.50 12.89 5.40
N ALA A 21 -25.74 11.82 5.19
CA ALA A 21 -24.59 11.57 6.04
C ALA A 21 -23.68 12.77 5.86
N PHE A 22 -23.62 13.63 6.88
CA PHE A 22 -22.58 14.65 6.93
C PHE A 22 -21.26 13.90 6.92
N ALA A 23 -20.42 14.16 5.91
CA ALA A 23 -19.12 13.54 5.85
C ALA A 23 -18.36 13.90 7.13
N GLU A 24 -17.85 12.88 7.81
CA GLU A 24 -17.11 13.07 9.05
C GLU A 24 -15.80 13.81 8.74
N VAL A 25 -15.58 14.95 9.40
CA VAL A 25 -14.31 15.67 9.27
C VAL A 25 -13.21 14.82 9.89
N LYS A 26 -12.22 14.49 9.10
CA LYS A 26 -11.03 13.71 9.48
C LYS A 26 -9.80 14.58 9.50
N THR A 27 -8.80 14.12 10.24
CA THR A 27 -7.53 14.84 10.37
C THR A 27 -6.38 13.91 10.06
N TRP A 28 -5.51 14.34 9.13
CA TRP A 28 -4.17 13.79 8.96
C TRP A 28 -3.17 14.79 9.52
N SER A 29 -2.17 14.33 10.27
CA SER A 29 -1.13 15.20 10.79
C SER A 29 0.23 14.55 10.83
N HIS A 30 1.27 15.33 10.55
CA HIS A 30 2.67 14.96 10.68
C HIS A 30 3.41 16.02 11.50
N VAL A 31 4.26 15.55 12.41
CA VAL A 31 5.07 16.42 13.30
C VAL A 31 6.53 16.06 13.11
N TRP A 32 7.32 17.07 12.76
CA TRP A 32 8.78 16.98 12.70
C TRP A 32 9.39 17.41 14.04
N ASP A 33 9.10 16.66 15.10
CA ASP A 33 9.59 16.92 16.46
C ASP A 33 10.19 15.64 17.03
N THR A 34 11.39 15.73 17.61
CA THR A 34 12.12 14.59 18.18
C THR A 34 11.46 13.93 19.35
N SER A 35 10.67 14.66 20.12
CA SER A 35 10.02 14.09 21.30
C SER A 35 9.07 12.94 20.94
N LYS A 36 8.71 12.81 19.66
CA LYS A 36 7.79 11.81 19.13
C LYS A 36 8.41 10.90 18.06
N ALA A 37 9.68 11.04 17.75
CA ALA A 37 10.39 10.18 16.79
C ALA A 37 10.39 8.70 17.18
N ASN A 38 10.15 8.38 18.44
CA ASN A 38 10.18 7.03 19.00
C ASN A 38 8.80 6.38 19.10
N GLY A 39 7.78 6.91 18.48
CA GLY A 39 6.39 6.39 18.57
C GLY A 39 6.09 5.16 17.72
N GLY A 40 7.05 4.29 17.44
CA GLY A 40 6.84 2.97 16.80
C GLY A 40 6.52 2.97 15.30
N GLU A 41 6.11 4.07 14.73
CA GLU A 41 6.01 4.28 13.28
C GLU A 41 7.18 5.14 12.86
N GLY A 42 8.09 4.63 12.03
CA GLY A 42 9.35 5.27 11.65
C GLY A 42 9.24 6.80 11.44
N PHE A 43 10.22 7.51 11.94
CA PHE A 43 10.32 8.95 11.77
C PHE A 43 10.67 9.26 10.33
N TYR A 44 9.74 9.86 9.62
CA TYR A 44 9.90 10.19 8.20
C TYR A 44 10.18 11.68 8.03
N HIS A 45 11.24 11.98 7.32
CA HIS A 45 11.64 13.33 6.94
C HIS A 45 12.10 13.32 5.48
N ILE A 46 12.15 14.48 4.86
CA ILE A 46 12.76 14.63 3.54
C ILE A 46 14.26 14.48 3.73
N SER A 47 14.85 13.54 3.00
CA SER A 47 16.23 13.10 3.19
C SER A 47 17.26 14.20 3.03
N ASN A 48 18.36 14.03 3.71
CA ASN A 48 19.46 14.99 3.76
C ASN A 48 20.22 15.03 2.41
N ASN A 49 20.21 16.17 1.73
CA ASN A 49 21.08 16.49 0.59
C ASN A 49 21.12 15.44 -0.55
N ALA A 50 20.01 14.72 -0.77
CA ALA A 50 20.01 13.68 -1.80
C ALA A 50 19.87 14.29 -3.20
N ASP A 51 18.70 14.89 -3.48
CA ASP A 51 18.36 15.43 -4.79
C ASP A 51 17.40 16.62 -4.69
N THR A 52 17.27 17.38 -5.79
CA THR A 52 16.25 18.41 -5.92
C THR A 52 14.84 17.85 -6.08
N VAL A 53 14.71 16.55 -6.33
CA VAL A 53 13.44 15.82 -6.34
C VAL A 53 13.57 14.61 -5.43
N GLN A 54 12.75 14.55 -4.40
CA GLN A 54 12.78 13.48 -3.40
C GLN A 54 11.37 13.04 -3.05
N THR A 55 11.14 11.73 -2.95
CA THR A 55 9.88 11.16 -2.50
C THR A 55 10.06 10.47 -1.15
N THR A 56 9.16 10.73 -0.23
CA THR A 56 9.18 10.16 1.11
C THR A 56 7.78 9.86 1.64
N MET A 57 7.69 8.95 2.58
CA MET A 57 6.43 8.65 3.27
C MET A 57 6.34 9.47 4.56
N LEU A 58 5.31 10.30 4.68
CA LEU A 58 4.97 10.99 5.92
C LEU A 58 3.62 10.46 6.41
N LYS A 59 3.60 9.79 7.56
CA LYS A 59 2.34 9.24 8.14
C LYS A 59 1.46 8.49 7.11
N LYS A 60 2.04 7.52 6.40
CA LYS A 60 1.35 6.70 5.38
C LYS A 60 0.91 7.45 4.11
N LEU A 61 1.22 8.73 3.97
CA LEU A 61 1.07 9.48 2.73
C LEU A 61 2.43 9.65 2.05
N GLU A 62 2.46 9.40 0.76
CA GLU A 62 3.62 9.69 -0.07
C GLU A 62 3.67 11.17 -0.42
N TRP A 63 4.79 11.81 -0.14
CA TRP A 63 5.07 13.20 -0.44
C TRP A 63 6.28 13.34 -1.33
N THR A 64 6.22 14.23 -2.28
CA THR A 64 7.33 14.54 -3.18
C THR A 64 7.77 15.98 -2.95
N TYR A 65 9.03 16.16 -2.59
CA TYR A 65 9.72 17.44 -2.60
C TYR A 65 10.30 17.69 -3.99
N ARG A 66 10.15 18.91 -4.49
CA ARG A 66 10.84 19.43 -5.69
C ARG A 66 11.31 20.85 -5.39
N GLY A 67 12.59 21.14 -5.58
CA GLY A 67 13.10 22.48 -5.28
C GLY A 67 14.31 22.85 -6.10
N ASN A 68 14.67 24.12 -6.05
CA ASN A 68 15.91 24.67 -6.64
C ASN A 68 17.18 24.23 -5.89
N THR A 69 17.03 23.68 -4.68
CA THR A 69 18.14 23.22 -3.84
C THR A 69 17.87 21.82 -3.33
N SER A 70 18.93 21.00 -3.27
CA SER A 70 18.90 19.71 -2.59
C SER A 70 19.17 19.83 -1.08
N VAL A 71 19.43 21.03 -0.56
CA VAL A 71 19.70 21.26 0.86
C VAL A 71 18.40 21.17 1.64
N THR A 72 18.07 19.97 2.03
CA THR A 72 16.95 19.65 2.92
C THR A 72 17.51 18.82 4.06
N ALA A 73 17.08 19.04 5.27
CA ALA A 73 17.45 18.19 6.38
C ALA A 73 16.45 18.31 7.53
N TYR A 74 16.53 17.35 8.41
CA TYR A 74 15.81 17.34 9.65
C TYR A 74 16.80 17.54 10.82
N MET A 75 16.42 18.37 11.75
CA MET A 75 17.10 18.51 13.03
C MET A 75 16.08 18.52 14.16
N ALA A 76 16.41 17.80 15.20
CA ALA A 76 15.57 17.64 16.38
C ALA A 76 15.00 18.93 16.97
N SER A 77 15.80 19.95 17.03
CA SER A 77 15.44 21.23 17.66
C SER A 77 14.77 22.21 16.70
N THR A 78 14.80 21.95 15.39
CA THR A 78 14.36 22.90 14.35
C THR A 78 13.36 22.34 13.36
N GLY A 79 13.00 21.06 13.49
CA GLY A 79 12.08 20.38 12.56
C GLY A 79 12.72 20.10 11.19
N GLN A 80 11.89 19.99 10.17
CA GLN A 80 12.32 19.87 8.78
C GLN A 80 12.73 21.25 8.27
N TYR A 81 13.92 21.40 7.72
CA TYR A 81 14.30 22.62 7.06
C TYR A 81 14.61 22.43 5.58
N PHE A 82 14.46 23.51 4.83
CA PHE A 82 14.72 23.60 3.41
C PHE A 82 15.64 24.78 3.15
N GLY A 83 16.70 24.54 2.37
CA GLY A 83 17.71 25.54 2.01
C GLY A 83 18.77 25.80 3.09
N SER A 84 19.72 26.63 2.73
CA SER A 84 20.79 27.13 3.61
C SER A 84 21.18 28.56 3.20
N ALA A 85 22.05 29.21 3.98
CA ALA A 85 22.58 30.52 3.62
C ALA A 85 23.42 30.50 2.32
N LYS A 86 24.04 29.36 1.98
CA LYS A 86 24.84 29.18 0.75
C LYS A 86 24.03 28.62 -0.41
N SER A 87 22.92 27.99 -0.13
CA SER A 87 22.03 27.38 -1.11
C SER A 87 20.60 27.63 -0.67
N PRO A 88 20.10 28.86 -0.84
CA PRO A 88 18.77 29.23 -0.38
C PRO A 88 17.66 28.51 -1.15
N VAL A 89 16.55 28.27 -0.50
CA VAL A 89 15.34 27.85 -1.21
C VAL A 89 14.69 29.07 -1.84
N THR A 90 14.73 29.19 -3.14
CA THR A 90 14.05 30.28 -3.88
C THR A 90 12.71 29.82 -4.45
N HIS A 91 12.64 28.56 -4.80
CA HIS A 91 11.39 27.91 -5.20
C HIS A 91 11.42 26.44 -4.80
N ALA A 92 10.43 25.99 -4.05
CA ALA A 92 10.25 24.57 -3.78
C ALA A 92 8.77 24.24 -3.62
N THR A 93 8.45 22.98 -3.88
CA THR A 93 7.13 22.40 -3.63
C THR A 93 7.24 21.13 -2.79
N LEU A 94 6.24 20.91 -1.97
CA LEU A 94 6.00 19.66 -1.28
C LEU A 94 4.59 19.22 -1.61
N SER A 95 4.44 18.13 -2.36
CA SER A 95 3.14 17.71 -2.86
C SER A 95 2.83 16.24 -2.60
N THR A 96 1.54 15.91 -2.51
CA THR A 96 1.04 14.53 -2.48
C THR A 96 -0.15 14.39 -3.41
N SER A 97 -0.10 13.37 -4.27
CA SER A 97 -1.22 12.98 -5.14
C SER A 97 -2.16 11.97 -4.49
N LYS A 98 -1.88 11.54 -3.25
CA LYS A 98 -2.75 10.60 -2.53
C LYS A 98 -4.00 11.31 -2.07
N LEU A 99 -5.16 10.77 -2.48
CA LEU A 99 -6.46 11.34 -2.15
C LEU A 99 -6.80 11.09 -0.67
N LEU A 100 -7.23 12.15 0.00
CA LEU A 100 -7.80 12.09 1.34
C LEU A 100 -9.32 12.27 1.32
N GLY A 101 -9.86 12.88 0.29
CA GLY A 101 -11.19 13.40 0.15
C GLY A 101 -11.12 14.91 -0.10
N LYS A 102 -12.21 15.64 0.12
CA LYS A 102 -12.23 17.09 -0.02
C LYS A 102 -11.43 17.75 1.11
N ILE A 103 -10.42 18.51 0.76
CA ILE A 103 -9.55 19.18 1.72
C ILE A 103 -10.22 20.44 2.26
N LEU A 104 -10.48 20.46 3.55
CA LEU A 104 -11.15 21.57 4.23
C LEU A 104 -10.16 22.63 4.69
N SER A 105 -9.00 22.20 5.18
CA SER A 105 -7.92 23.10 5.59
C SER A 105 -6.57 22.40 5.54
N VAL A 106 -5.52 23.20 5.33
CA VAL A 106 -4.12 22.80 5.52
C VAL A 106 -3.50 23.78 6.51
N LYS A 107 -2.97 23.26 7.62
CA LYS A 107 -2.32 24.06 8.66
C LYS A 107 -0.84 23.67 8.71
N ILE A 108 0.06 24.64 8.61
CA ILE A 108 1.51 24.43 8.63
C ILE A 108 2.10 25.27 9.75
N GLU A 109 2.81 24.62 10.64
CA GLU A 109 3.57 25.31 11.67
C GLU A 109 5.01 25.52 11.16
N ALA A 110 5.37 26.79 11.00
CA ALA A 110 6.60 27.18 10.32
C ALA A 110 7.25 28.40 10.93
N LYS A 111 8.53 28.61 10.61
CA LYS A 111 9.25 29.86 10.78
C LYS A 111 10.34 30.02 9.73
N VAL A 112 10.89 31.21 9.58
CA VAL A 112 12.13 31.46 8.83
C VAL A 112 13.28 31.70 9.78
N LYS A 113 14.51 31.59 9.27
CA LYS A 113 15.73 31.82 10.08
C LYS A 113 15.98 33.32 10.31
N ASP A 114 15.75 34.15 9.31
CA ASP A 114 16.13 35.55 9.28
C ASP A 114 14.93 36.42 8.91
N ALA A 115 14.71 37.53 9.64
CA ALA A 115 13.60 38.44 9.39
C ALA A 115 13.65 39.15 8.02
N ALA A 116 14.83 39.20 7.40
CA ALA A 116 14.98 39.77 6.06
C ALA A 116 14.63 38.79 4.92
N GLN A 117 14.17 37.58 5.24
CA GLN A 117 13.66 36.63 4.25
C GLN A 117 12.25 37.02 3.82
N ASP A 118 12.00 36.97 2.51
CA ASP A 118 10.71 37.21 1.91
C ASP A 118 9.99 35.93 1.47
N VAL A 119 10.32 34.81 2.13
CA VAL A 119 9.70 33.50 1.88
C VAL A 119 8.19 33.60 2.05
N LYS A 120 7.47 33.06 1.08
CA LYS A 120 6.03 32.89 1.12
C LYS A 120 5.69 31.40 1.04
N ILE A 121 4.82 30.94 1.93
CA ILE A 121 4.20 29.63 1.86
C ILE A 121 2.85 29.78 1.17
N GLY A 122 2.61 29.03 0.12
CA GLY A 122 1.32 28.91 -0.54
C GLY A 122 0.79 27.48 -0.46
N VAL A 123 -0.51 27.31 -0.54
CA VAL A 123 -1.15 26.01 -0.63
C VAL A 123 -2.16 25.99 -1.75
N SER A 124 -2.14 24.93 -2.54
CA SER A 124 -3.19 24.64 -3.52
C SER A 124 -3.64 23.18 -3.42
N VAL A 125 -4.88 22.92 -3.77
CA VAL A 125 -5.43 21.58 -3.92
C VAL A 125 -6.04 21.45 -5.30
N ASN A 126 -5.61 20.45 -6.05
CA ASN A 126 -6.01 20.28 -7.44
C ASN A 126 -5.82 21.55 -8.28
N GLY A 127 -4.73 22.30 -8.04
CA GLY A 127 -4.43 23.57 -8.70
C GLY A 127 -5.21 24.80 -8.18
N VAL A 128 -6.21 24.61 -7.33
CA VAL A 128 -6.99 25.71 -6.74
C VAL A 128 -6.30 26.22 -5.48
N LYS A 129 -6.08 27.54 -5.39
CA LYS A 129 -5.42 28.16 -4.23
C LYS A 129 -6.29 28.07 -2.98
N TYR A 130 -5.65 27.82 -1.85
CA TYR A 130 -6.24 27.81 -0.51
C TYR A 130 -5.81 29.07 0.25
N GLY A 131 -6.53 30.14 0.03
CA GLY A 131 -6.19 31.46 0.56
C GLY A 131 -4.95 32.09 -0.07
N ASP A 132 -4.50 33.20 0.51
CA ASP A 132 -3.30 33.88 0.07
C ASP A 132 -2.04 33.24 0.64
N ALA A 133 -0.93 33.34 -0.10
CA ALA A 133 0.36 32.92 0.41
C ALA A 133 0.79 33.78 1.62
N CYS A 134 1.22 33.15 2.68
CA CYS A 134 1.67 33.81 3.91
C CYS A 134 3.20 33.93 3.97
N ALA A 135 3.70 34.94 4.68
CA ALA A 135 5.11 35.14 4.98
C ALA A 135 5.39 34.72 6.44
N PRO A 136 6.06 33.57 6.68
CA PRO A 136 6.44 33.19 8.02
C PRO A 136 7.43 34.17 8.64
N THR A 137 7.29 34.37 9.93
CA THR A 137 8.23 35.18 10.73
C THR A 137 9.36 34.32 11.30
N THR A 138 10.29 34.94 12.03
CA THR A 138 11.33 34.22 12.78
C THR A 138 10.80 33.49 14.01
N THR A 139 9.58 33.79 14.42
CA THR A 139 8.88 33.10 15.51
C THR A 139 8.06 31.94 14.94
N ARG A 140 8.16 30.77 15.56
CA ARG A 140 7.34 29.60 15.23
C ARG A 140 5.86 29.93 15.42
N ALA A 141 5.08 29.76 14.34
CA ALA A 141 3.65 30.05 14.31
C ALA A 141 2.92 29.11 13.37
N GLN A 142 1.64 28.91 13.57
CA GLN A 142 0.77 28.14 12.70
C GLN A 142 0.14 29.06 11.65
N TYR A 143 0.19 28.62 10.41
CA TYR A 143 -0.40 29.27 9.23
C TYR A 143 -1.49 28.35 8.69
N ALA A 144 -2.70 28.86 8.53
CA ALA A 144 -3.85 28.11 8.07
C ALA A 144 -4.26 28.55 6.66
N PHE A 145 -4.53 27.56 5.80
CA PHE A 145 -4.95 27.74 4.43
C PHE A 145 -6.28 27.04 4.22
N THR A 146 -7.28 27.78 3.76
CA THR A 146 -8.64 27.31 3.50
C THR A 146 -9.08 27.73 2.10
N PRO A 147 -9.96 26.99 1.43
CA PRO A 147 -10.49 27.40 0.15
C PRO A 147 -11.38 28.63 0.30
N ALA A 148 -11.35 29.53 -0.68
CA ALA A 148 -12.28 30.67 -0.73
C ALA A 148 -13.70 30.27 -1.17
N GLY A 149 -13.86 29.11 -1.76
CA GLY A 149 -15.11 28.50 -2.21
C GLY A 149 -15.20 27.05 -1.79
N ASP A 150 -15.69 26.18 -2.68
CA ASP A 150 -15.84 24.76 -2.38
C ASP A 150 -14.48 24.08 -2.15
N ALA A 151 -14.43 23.22 -1.13
CA ALA A 151 -13.28 22.38 -0.86
C ALA A 151 -13.00 21.43 -2.02
N GLN A 152 -11.73 21.34 -2.42
CA GLN A 152 -11.27 20.55 -3.55
C GLN A 152 -10.78 19.18 -3.09
N GLU A 153 -10.85 18.21 -3.99
CA GLU A 153 -10.25 16.89 -3.87
C GLU A 153 -9.12 16.77 -4.90
N GLY A 154 -8.01 16.16 -4.53
CA GLY A 154 -6.90 15.95 -5.45
C GLY A 154 -5.53 16.23 -4.83
N GLU A 155 -4.55 16.53 -5.69
CA GLU A 155 -3.19 16.82 -5.27
C GLU A 155 -3.14 18.02 -4.32
N ILE A 156 -2.51 17.83 -3.18
CA ILE A 156 -2.16 18.93 -2.27
C ILE A 156 -0.75 19.36 -2.63
N CYS A 157 -0.55 20.63 -2.95
CA CYS A 157 0.74 21.21 -3.25
C CYS A 157 1.01 22.40 -2.32
N ILE A 158 2.08 22.31 -1.56
CA ILE A 158 2.61 23.38 -0.71
C ILE A 158 3.78 24.00 -1.46
N THR A 159 3.74 25.31 -1.69
CA THR A 159 4.82 26.05 -2.33
C THR A 159 5.62 26.85 -1.30
N MET A 160 6.89 27.00 -1.56
CA MET A 160 7.82 27.83 -0.79
C MET A 160 8.57 28.68 -1.79
N ASP A 161 8.22 29.97 -1.85
CA ASP A 161 8.76 30.91 -2.84
C ASP A 161 9.41 32.10 -2.15
N GLN A 162 10.56 32.55 -2.65
CA GLN A 162 11.18 33.80 -2.23
C GLN A 162 11.99 34.43 -3.39
N THR A 163 12.20 35.74 -3.33
CA THR A 163 13.02 36.46 -4.30
C THR A 163 14.48 36.61 -3.86
N SER A 164 14.76 36.51 -2.57
CA SER A 164 16.11 36.62 -2.03
C SER A 164 16.98 35.40 -2.37
N GLU A 165 18.12 35.62 -2.99
CA GLU A 165 19.11 34.59 -3.33
C GLU A 165 20.17 34.38 -2.24
N THR A 166 20.15 35.16 -1.17
CA THR A 166 21.20 35.15 -0.15
C THR A 166 20.78 34.64 1.21
N LYS A 167 19.48 34.49 1.42
CA LYS A 167 18.88 34.05 2.68
C LYS A 167 17.65 33.22 2.37
N GLY A 168 17.59 31.98 2.77
CA GLY A 168 16.45 31.15 2.39
C GLY A 168 16.42 29.84 3.13
N ILE A 169 16.28 29.91 4.45
CA ILE A 169 16.02 28.73 5.28
C ILE A 169 14.63 28.85 5.87
N ILE A 170 13.76 27.92 5.48
CA ILE A 170 12.45 27.77 6.06
C ILE A 170 12.40 26.49 6.90
N TYR A 171 11.72 26.53 8.02
CA TYR A 171 11.55 25.42 8.95
C TYR A 171 10.06 25.05 9.05
N PHE A 172 9.76 23.77 8.88
CA PHE A 172 8.45 23.20 9.16
C PHE A 172 8.52 22.32 10.40
N PHE A 173 7.58 22.53 11.32
CA PHE A 173 7.50 21.78 12.58
C PHE A 173 6.37 20.78 12.59
N SER A 174 5.22 21.16 12.01
CA SER A 174 4.09 20.27 11.85
C SER A 174 3.24 20.67 10.65
N MET A 175 2.49 19.71 10.17
CA MET A 175 1.49 19.89 9.14
C MET A 175 0.23 19.13 9.54
N THR A 176 -0.92 19.76 9.43
CA THR A 176 -2.23 19.17 9.71
C THR A 176 -3.15 19.46 8.55
N ILE A 177 -3.83 18.41 8.07
CA ILE A 177 -4.80 18.49 6.98
C ILE A 177 -6.14 18.02 7.53
N GLU A 178 -7.14 18.90 7.50
CA GLU A 178 -8.53 18.56 7.76
C GLU A 178 -9.23 18.28 6.43
N TYR A 179 -9.97 17.19 6.36
CA TYR A 179 -10.64 16.78 5.13
C TYR A 179 -11.97 16.08 5.44
N ASP A 180 -12.92 16.18 4.52
CA ASP A 180 -14.12 15.38 4.54
C ASP A 180 -13.98 14.25 3.51
N GLY A 181 -14.39 13.06 3.87
CA GLY A 181 -14.33 11.95 2.96
C GLY A 181 -13.94 10.63 3.59
N ILE A 182 -13.71 9.66 2.73
CA ILE A 182 -13.45 8.26 3.11
C ILE A 182 -12.10 8.04 3.80
N GLY A 183 -11.27 9.07 3.87
CA GLY A 183 -9.92 8.97 4.41
C GLY A 183 -8.90 8.54 3.34
N ILE A 184 -7.71 8.16 3.78
CA ILE A 184 -6.71 7.57 2.87
C ILE A 184 -7.38 6.35 2.24
N VAL A 185 -7.79 6.46 0.98
CA VAL A 185 -8.24 5.31 0.21
C VAL A 185 -7.00 4.47 0.03
N LYS A 186 -6.85 3.46 0.89
CA LYS A 186 -5.89 2.40 0.63
C LYS A 186 -6.28 1.80 -0.71
N PRO A 187 -5.39 1.77 -1.71
CA PRO A 187 -5.69 1.08 -2.94
C PRO A 187 -6.22 -0.31 -2.61
N GLU A 188 -7.30 -0.74 -3.25
CA GLU A 188 -7.75 -2.11 -3.07
C GLU A 188 -6.58 -3.05 -3.35
N PRO A 189 -6.32 -4.03 -2.46
CA PRO A 189 -5.27 -4.99 -2.69
C PRO A 189 -5.49 -5.67 -4.04
N LYS A 190 -4.43 -5.76 -4.85
CA LYS A 190 -4.46 -6.38 -6.17
C LYS A 190 -4.55 -7.90 -6.05
N ASP A 191 -5.03 -8.56 -7.09
CA ASP A 191 -4.91 -10.01 -7.21
C ASP A 191 -3.43 -10.37 -7.40
N PRO A 192 -2.84 -11.27 -6.60
CA PRO A 192 -1.47 -11.71 -6.77
C PRO A 192 -1.25 -12.66 -7.95
N GLU A 193 -2.32 -13.08 -8.65
CA GLU A 193 -2.27 -13.93 -9.84
C GLU A 193 -1.52 -15.24 -9.62
N LEU A 194 -1.73 -15.87 -8.46
CA LEU A 194 -1.12 -17.16 -8.16
C LEU A 194 -1.75 -18.27 -9.01
N ALA A 195 -0.93 -19.03 -9.73
CA ALA A 195 -1.39 -20.15 -10.52
C ALA A 195 -0.33 -21.24 -10.62
N TYR A 196 -0.72 -22.50 -10.61
CA TYR A 196 0.17 -23.59 -10.96
C TYR A 196 0.29 -23.76 -12.47
N SER A 197 1.46 -24.13 -12.97
CA SER A 197 1.71 -24.34 -14.40
C SER A 197 0.92 -25.52 -14.97
N LYS A 198 0.55 -26.49 -14.12
CA LYS A 198 -0.27 -27.65 -14.48
C LYS A 198 -1.41 -27.79 -13.49
N GLN A 199 -2.61 -28.11 -13.97
CA GLN A 199 -3.79 -28.36 -13.14
C GLN A 199 -3.80 -29.78 -12.59
N GLU A 200 -2.98 -30.67 -13.15
CA GLU A 200 -2.89 -32.07 -12.76
C GLU A 200 -1.47 -32.59 -12.93
N VAL A 201 -1.00 -33.40 -11.99
CA VAL A 201 0.30 -34.06 -11.99
C VAL A 201 0.10 -35.52 -11.61
N THR A 202 0.68 -36.44 -12.39
CA THR A 202 0.68 -37.87 -12.09
C THR A 202 2.07 -38.33 -11.65
N VAL A 203 2.12 -39.19 -10.62
CA VAL A 203 3.34 -39.75 -10.06
C VAL A 203 3.14 -41.20 -9.62
N GLU A 204 4.15 -42.02 -9.70
CA GLU A 204 4.12 -43.38 -9.17
C GLU A 204 4.26 -43.34 -7.63
N SER A 205 3.57 -44.26 -6.98
CA SER A 205 3.60 -44.37 -5.50
C SER A 205 5.01 -44.70 -5.01
N GLY A 206 5.53 -43.88 -4.09
CA GLY A 206 6.91 -43.98 -3.58
C GLY A 206 7.91 -43.07 -4.26
N ASP A 207 7.55 -42.43 -5.37
CA ASP A 207 8.40 -41.50 -6.06
C ASP A 207 8.08 -40.03 -5.68
N ASN A 208 9.02 -39.13 -5.95
CA ASN A 208 8.78 -37.70 -5.81
C ASN A 208 7.95 -37.23 -6.99
N ALA A 209 6.98 -36.37 -6.74
CA ALA A 209 6.18 -35.79 -7.80
C ALA A 209 7.04 -34.90 -8.72
N PRO A 210 6.79 -34.93 -10.04
CA PRO A 210 7.41 -33.99 -10.95
C PRO A 210 7.13 -32.54 -10.53
N ALA A 211 8.11 -31.65 -10.71
CA ALA A 211 7.97 -30.26 -10.34
C ALA A 211 6.77 -29.61 -11.06
N ASN A 212 5.92 -28.96 -10.29
CA ASN A 212 4.83 -28.13 -10.77
C ASN A 212 5.04 -26.71 -10.23
N TYR A 213 5.47 -25.82 -11.10
CA TYR A 213 5.89 -24.49 -10.71
C TYR A 213 4.68 -23.60 -10.40
N LEU A 214 4.75 -22.91 -9.25
CA LEU A 214 3.81 -21.87 -8.90
C LEU A 214 4.22 -20.56 -9.57
N THR A 215 3.37 -20.04 -10.45
CA THR A 215 3.48 -18.68 -10.97
C THR A 215 3.16 -17.69 -9.83
N ASN A 216 4.08 -16.80 -9.55
CA ASN A 216 3.97 -15.75 -8.54
C ASN A 216 4.65 -14.48 -9.10
N PRO A 217 3.99 -13.76 -10.03
CA PRO A 217 4.60 -12.67 -10.78
C PRO A 217 4.99 -11.50 -9.90
N TYR A 218 4.25 -11.26 -8.83
CA TYR A 218 4.49 -10.17 -7.88
C TYR A 218 5.34 -10.57 -6.67
N LYS A 219 5.85 -11.81 -6.64
CA LYS A 219 6.72 -12.34 -5.57
C LYS A 219 6.11 -12.19 -4.17
N VAL A 220 4.79 -12.39 -4.05
CA VAL A 220 4.11 -12.32 -2.76
C VAL A 220 4.62 -13.41 -1.82
N SER A 221 4.71 -13.08 -0.52
CA SER A 221 5.29 -13.93 0.52
C SER A 221 4.66 -13.58 1.88
N PRO A 222 4.58 -14.53 2.84
CA PRO A 222 4.93 -15.95 2.71
C PRO A 222 3.88 -16.76 1.94
N ILE A 223 4.32 -17.81 1.23
CA ILE A 223 3.43 -18.84 0.67
C ILE A 223 3.48 -20.07 1.59
N THR A 224 2.31 -20.59 1.92
CA THR A 224 2.16 -21.87 2.65
C THR A 224 1.61 -22.92 1.72
N TYR A 225 2.06 -24.17 1.91
CA TYR A 225 1.65 -25.31 1.09
C TYR A 225 0.97 -26.37 1.93
N SER A 226 -0.05 -27.01 1.36
CA SER A 226 -0.76 -28.11 2.02
C SER A 226 -1.18 -29.19 1.02
N CYS A 227 -1.37 -30.40 1.54
CA CYS A 227 -1.90 -31.55 0.82
C CYS A 227 -3.20 -32.00 1.51
N SER A 228 -4.23 -32.30 0.74
CA SER A 228 -5.53 -32.70 1.28
C SER A 228 -5.52 -34.12 1.90
N ASP A 229 -4.59 -34.99 1.50
CA ASP A 229 -4.41 -36.34 2.08
C ASP A 229 -2.92 -36.62 2.38
N LEU A 230 -2.55 -36.44 3.64
CA LEU A 230 -1.20 -36.71 4.12
C LEU A 230 -0.84 -38.20 4.14
N THR A 231 -1.80 -39.12 3.95
CA THR A 231 -1.52 -40.55 3.78
C THR A 231 -1.09 -40.89 2.36
N LEU A 232 -1.38 -40.05 1.37
CA LEU A 232 -0.94 -40.16 -0.03
C LEU A 232 0.38 -39.45 -0.27
N ALA A 233 0.47 -38.19 0.16
CA ALA A 233 1.63 -37.34 -0.10
C ALA A 233 1.83 -36.28 0.99
N ALA A 234 3.06 -35.79 1.11
CA ALA A 234 3.43 -34.63 1.89
C ALA A 234 3.99 -33.55 1.00
N VAL A 235 3.84 -32.28 1.40
CA VAL A 235 4.43 -31.14 0.70
C VAL A 235 5.32 -30.36 1.67
N ASN A 236 6.52 -29.98 1.23
CA ASN A 236 7.44 -29.21 2.05
C ASN A 236 7.22 -27.69 1.92
N LYS A 237 7.99 -26.90 2.66
CA LYS A 237 7.91 -25.44 2.66
C LYS A 237 8.26 -24.78 1.33
N SER A 238 8.93 -25.50 0.43
CA SER A 238 9.30 -25.06 -0.93
C SER A 238 8.26 -25.47 -1.97
N GLY A 239 7.21 -26.20 -1.58
CA GLY A 239 6.17 -26.69 -2.50
C GLY A 239 6.52 -27.99 -3.21
N GLU A 240 7.62 -28.68 -2.83
CA GLU A 240 7.99 -29.99 -3.36
C GLU A 240 7.11 -31.07 -2.71
N VAL A 241 6.65 -32.01 -3.53
CA VAL A 241 5.69 -33.05 -3.12
C VAL A 241 6.34 -34.42 -3.16
N PHE A 242 6.17 -35.16 -2.07
CA PHE A 242 6.72 -36.49 -1.83
C PHE A 242 5.58 -37.48 -1.57
N THR A 243 5.47 -38.55 -2.38
CA THR A 243 4.48 -39.58 -2.12
C THR A 243 4.92 -40.48 -0.98
N THR A 244 3.94 -41.03 -0.22
CA THR A 244 4.25 -41.89 0.94
C THR A 244 4.63 -43.33 0.55
N GLY A 245 4.36 -43.76 -0.68
CA GLY A 245 4.55 -45.16 -1.13
C GLY A 245 3.55 -46.14 -0.55
N LYS A 246 2.55 -45.70 0.21
CA LYS A 246 1.63 -46.59 0.95
C LYS A 246 0.26 -46.73 0.27
N LYS A 247 -0.14 -45.75 -0.49
CA LYS A 247 -1.46 -45.67 -1.13
C LYS A 247 -1.37 -45.10 -2.53
N THR A 248 -2.42 -45.35 -3.29
CA THR A 248 -2.72 -44.74 -4.59
C THR A 248 -4.05 -43.99 -4.49
N GLY A 249 -4.26 -43.00 -5.36
CA GLY A 249 -5.44 -42.17 -5.36
C GLY A 249 -5.14 -40.73 -5.73
N THR A 250 -6.02 -39.83 -5.37
CA THR A 250 -5.90 -38.40 -5.71
C THR A 250 -5.83 -37.55 -4.44
N ALA A 251 -5.01 -36.50 -4.48
CA ALA A 251 -4.96 -35.46 -3.46
C ALA A 251 -4.92 -34.08 -4.12
N THR A 252 -5.39 -33.07 -3.44
CA THR A 252 -5.26 -31.66 -3.86
C THR A 252 -4.06 -31.04 -3.17
N ILE A 253 -3.15 -30.48 -3.95
CA ILE A 253 -2.06 -29.65 -3.44
C ILE A 253 -2.49 -28.19 -3.53
N THR A 254 -2.33 -27.46 -2.45
CA THR A 254 -2.75 -26.06 -2.33
C THR A 254 -1.58 -25.19 -1.93
N ALA A 255 -1.34 -24.12 -2.66
CA ALA A 255 -0.50 -22.99 -2.26
C ALA A 255 -1.40 -21.87 -1.77
N THR A 256 -1.12 -21.28 -0.62
CA THR A 256 -1.92 -20.24 0.00
C THR A 256 -1.05 -19.03 0.34
N PHE A 257 -1.51 -17.87 -0.06
CA PHE A 257 -1.05 -16.57 0.39
C PHE A 257 -2.16 -15.91 1.23
N ALA A 258 -1.85 -15.50 2.44
CA ALA A 258 -2.85 -14.94 3.37
C ALA A 258 -3.31 -13.52 3.00
N GLY A 259 -2.64 -12.89 2.04
CA GLY A 259 -2.86 -11.48 1.71
C GLY A 259 -2.01 -10.55 2.56
N ASN A 260 -1.88 -9.33 2.09
CA ASN A 260 -1.26 -8.21 2.81
C ASN A 260 -1.92 -6.90 2.37
N ASP A 261 -1.28 -5.79 2.70
CA ASP A 261 -1.79 -4.46 2.39
C ASP A 261 -1.88 -4.15 0.89
N ASP A 262 -1.06 -4.81 0.07
CA ASP A 262 -0.94 -4.55 -1.37
C ASP A 262 -1.63 -5.62 -2.23
N TYR A 263 -1.79 -6.84 -1.70
CA TYR A 263 -2.33 -7.98 -2.44
C TYR A 263 -3.39 -8.73 -1.64
N LYS A 264 -4.46 -9.15 -2.33
CA LYS A 264 -5.53 -9.98 -1.78
C LYS A 264 -5.01 -11.34 -1.35
N ALA A 265 -5.69 -11.97 -0.39
CA ALA A 265 -5.49 -13.38 -0.12
C ALA A 265 -5.79 -14.21 -1.38
N ALA A 266 -4.98 -15.20 -1.67
CA ALA A 266 -5.14 -16.04 -2.85
C ALA A 266 -4.72 -17.48 -2.59
N THR A 267 -5.31 -18.39 -3.35
CA THR A 267 -4.95 -19.80 -3.36
C THR A 267 -4.79 -20.29 -4.79
N ALA A 268 -3.80 -21.16 -5.01
CA ALA A 268 -3.65 -21.92 -6.25
C ALA A 268 -3.64 -23.40 -5.91
N THR A 269 -4.30 -24.23 -6.73
CA THR A 269 -4.42 -25.66 -6.48
C THR A 269 -4.11 -26.47 -7.74
N TYR A 270 -3.71 -27.73 -7.54
CA TYR A 270 -3.69 -28.74 -8.59
C TYR A 270 -4.03 -30.12 -8.02
N ILE A 271 -4.41 -31.05 -8.89
CA ILE A 271 -4.69 -32.44 -8.56
C ILE A 271 -3.41 -33.25 -8.68
N LEU A 272 -3.02 -33.96 -7.63
CA LEU A 272 -1.97 -34.97 -7.62
C LEU A 272 -2.60 -36.36 -7.77
N ASN A 273 -2.27 -37.07 -8.86
CA ASN A 273 -2.67 -38.45 -9.07
C ASN A 273 -1.52 -39.38 -8.72
N VAL A 274 -1.67 -40.17 -7.68
CA VAL A 274 -0.69 -41.19 -7.28
C VAL A 274 -1.14 -42.54 -7.83
N ILE A 275 -0.39 -43.06 -8.81
CA ILE A 275 -0.69 -44.34 -9.48
C ILE A 275 0.19 -45.47 -8.93
N PRO A 276 -0.20 -46.77 -9.11
CA PRO A 276 0.64 -47.87 -8.71
C PRO A 276 1.97 -47.86 -9.44
N LYS A 277 3.03 -48.25 -8.74
CA LYS A 277 4.31 -48.49 -9.40
C LYS A 277 4.25 -49.78 -10.23
N PRO A 278 4.68 -49.79 -11.53
CA PRO A 278 4.64 -50.97 -12.33
C PRO A 278 5.47 -52.10 -11.68
N VAL A 279 4.90 -53.27 -11.57
CA VAL A 279 5.62 -54.48 -11.18
C VAL A 279 6.35 -54.99 -12.40
N ILE A 280 7.67 -54.84 -12.45
CA ILE A 280 8.49 -55.48 -13.42
C ILE A 280 8.58 -56.95 -13.08
N PRO A 281 8.06 -57.89 -13.91
CA PRO A 281 8.21 -59.34 -13.64
C PRO A 281 9.67 -59.70 -13.58
N ALA A 282 10.04 -60.53 -12.62
CA ALA A 282 11.38 -61.07 -12.58
C ALA A 282 11.68 -61.79 -13.92
N PRO A 283 12.88 -61.62 -14.50
CA PRO A 283 13.23 -62.34 -15.73
C PRO A 283 13.18 -63.86 -15.45
N GLU A 284 12.39 -64.58 -16.28
CA GLU A 284 12.39 -66.02 -16.24
C GLU A 284 13.76 -66.54 -16.74
N VAL A 285 14.54 -67.05 -15.82
CA VAL A 285 15.77 -67.75 -16.15
C VAL A 285 15.43 -69.20 -16.49
N SER A 286 15.22 -69.50 -17.77
CA SER A 286 15.13 -70.88 -18.21
C SER A 286 16.54 -71.51 -18.27
N VAL A 287 16.88 -72.35 -17.31
CA VAL A 287 18.07 -73.17 -17.36
C VAL A 287 17.77 -74.38 -18.29
N LYS A 288 18.26 -74.35 -19.53
CA LYS A 288 18.27 -75.58 -20.31
C LYS A 288 19.19 -76.59 -19.66
N GLY A 289 18.58 -77.63 -19.12
CA GLY A 289 19.33 -78.77 -18.56
C GLY A 289 20.24 -79.39 -19.65
N GLY A 290 21.54 -79.23 -19.51
CA GLY A 290 22.52 -79.96 -20.26
C GLY A 290 22.81 -81.29 -19.56
N THR A 291 22.59 -82.40 -20.23
CA THR A 291 23.01 -83.72 -19.75
C THR A 291 24.51 -83.78 -19.94
N PHE A 292 25.26 -83.93 -18.85
CA PHE A 292 26.67 -84.29 -18.94
C PHE A 292 26.76 -85.77 -19.03
N THR A 293 27.35 -86.28 -20.15
CA THR A 293 27.84 -87.66 -20.35
C THR A 293 29.28 -87.70 -20.03
#